data_ac7174407746a8ec9b3e7686b4cb53ee
#
_entry.id   ac7174407746a8ec9b3e7686b4cb53ee
#
_cell.length_a   1.000
_cell.length_b   1.000
_cell.length_c   1.000
_cell.angle_alpha   90.00
_cell.angle_beta   90.00
_cell.angle_gamma   90.00
#
_symmetry.space_group_name_H-M   'P 1'
#
loop_
_entity.id
_entity.type
_entity.pdbx_description
1 polymer ?
#
loop_
_entity_poly.entity_id
_entity_poly.type
_entity_poly.pdbx_seq_one_letter_code
_entity_poly.pdbx_strand_id
1 'polypeptide(L)'
;MLGWIFGAVKRNVVNLHTHDRAAGYLEFDKARVRWFLSINYDTLPEEIKVTEKRTYRSITIDGEEIEFSDGFTELHTDSYRDILSGNGFRIGEARKAIQTVYDIRHADPIGLKGEYHPFCKVPLSNHPFKI
;
A
#
# COMPACT_ATOMS: atom_id res chain seq x y z
N MET A 1 -2.76 -8.78 -0.54
CA MET A 1 -2.68 -8.71 -2.01
C MET A 1 -1.27 -8.99 -2.51
N LEU A 2 -0.28 -8.10 -2.33
CA LEU A 2 1.06 -8.25 -2.93
C LEU A 2 1.73 -9.59 -2.63
N GLY A 3 1.74 -10.05 -1.38
CA GLY A 3 2.33 -11.34 -1.00
C GLY A 3 1.63 -12.55 -1.60
N TRP A 4 0.35 -12.41 -1.95
CA TRP A 4 -0.41 -13.46 -2.62
C TRP A 4 -0.05 -13.56 -4.11
N ILE A 5 0.20 -12.42 -4.75
CA ILE A 5 0.57 -12.35 -6.18
C ILE A 5 2.06 -12.67 -6.39
N PHE A 6 2.94 -12.07 -5.57
CA PHE A 6 4.38 -12.06 -5.81
C PHE A 6 5.19 -13.00 -4.91
N GLY A 7 4.53 -13.73 -4.02
CA GLY A 7 5.17 -14.71 -3.15
C GLY A 7 5.63 -14.14 -1.81
N ALA A 8 6.62 -14.79 -1.20
CA ALA A 8 7.10 -14.43 0.13
C ALA A 8 7.92 -13.14 0.11
N VAL A 9 7.84 -12.37 1.20
CA VAL A 9 8.70 -11.21 1.41
C VAL A 9 10.09 -11.70 1.79
N LYS A 10 11.11 -11.29 1.03
CA LYS A 10 12.54 -11.55 1.27
C LYS A 10 13.21 -10.43 2.03
N ARG A 11 12.81 -9.21 1.76
CA ARG A 11 13.37 -8.00 2.35
C ARG A 11 12.30 -6.96 2.56
N ASN A 12 12.31 -6.35 3.73
CA ASN A 12 11.47 -5.22 4.10
C ASN A 12 12.35 -4.04 4.51
N VAL A 13 12.15 -2.91 3.89
CA VAL A 13 12.81 -1.65 4.23
C VAL A 13 11.74 -0.58 4.38
N VAL A 14 11.74 0.12 5.49
CA VAL A 14 10.90 1.30 5.70
C VAL A 14 11.74 2.54 5.51
N ASN A 15 11.36 3.38 4.55
CA ASN A 15 12.06 4.63 4.26
C ASN A 15 11.50 5.81 5.05
N LEU A 16 10.17 5.83 5.23
CA LEU A 16 9.46 6.92 5.85
C LEU A 16 8.32 6.37 6.70
N HIS A 17 8.19 6.90 7.91
CA HIS A 17 7.06 6.61 8.79
C HIS A 17 6.77 7.86 9.63
N THR A 18 5.77 8.63 9.24
CA THR A 18 5.31 9.84 9.92
C THR A 18 3.85 9.68 10.34
N HIS A 19 3.28 10.71 10.98
CA HIS A 19 1.88 10.69 11.41
C HIS A 19 0.88 10.63 10.24
N ASP A 20 1.28 11.01 9.02
CA ASP A 20 0.41 11.12 7.85
C ASP A 20 0.83 10.26 6.65
N ARG A 21 2.02 9.67 6.67
CA ARG A 21 2.57 8.87 5.57
C ARG A 21 3.49 7.77 6.04
N ALA A 22 3.54 6.73 5.22
CA ALA A 22 4.55 5.69 5.32
C ALA A 22 4.98 5.26 3.91
N ALA A 23 6.24 4.92 3.75
CA ALA A 23 6.79 4.46 2.49
C ALA A 23 7.94 3.50 2.71
N GLY A 24 8.15 2.63 1.75
CA GLY A 24 9.24 1.68 1.84
C GLY A 24 9.41 0.84 0.58
N TYR A 25 10.22 -0.17 0.74
CA TYR A 25 10.56 -1.13 -0.29
C TYR A 25 10.37 -2.55 0.23
N LEU A 26 9.72 -3.36 -0.57
CA LEU A 26 9.54 -4.78 -0.34
C LEU A 26 10.14 -5.57 -1.50
N GLU A 27 10.96 -6.56 -1.19
CA GLU A 27 11.43 -7.54 -2.15
C GLU A 27 10.68 -8.84 -1.91
N PHE A 28 10.01 -9.32 -2.95
CA PHE A 28 9.29 -10.59 -2.98
C PHE A 28 10.04 -11.62 -3.81
N ASP A 29 9.55 -12.85 -3.82
CA ASP A 29 10.10 -13.90 -4.70
C ASP A 29 10.10 -13.50 -6.18
N LYS A 30 9.05 -12.78 -6.62
CA LYS A 30 8.79 -12.50 -8.05
C LYS A 30 8.76 -11.01 -8.39
N ALA A 31 8.90 -10.12 -7.41
CA ALA A 31 8.79 -8.67 -7.66
C ALA A 31 9.58 -7.83 -6.66
N ARG A 32 9.93 -6.63 -7.08
CA ARG A 32 10.45 -5.55 -6.24
C ARG A 32 9.42 -4.44 -6.21
N VAL A 33 9.01 -4.00 -5.03
CA VAL A 33 7.90 -3.06 -4.85
C VAL A 33 8.35 -1.88 -4.02
N ARG A 34 8.30 -0.70 -4.60
CA ARG A 34 8.34 0.56 -3.86
C ARG A 34 6.91 0.94 -3.53
N TRP A 35 6.61 1.13 -2.27
CA TRP A 35 5.26 1.44 -1.83
C TRP A 35 5.21 2.79 -1.11
N PHE A 36 4.05 3.43 -1.22
CA PHE A 36 3.75 4.70 -0.56
C PHE A 36 2.29 4.71 -0.12
N LEU A 37 2.05 5.08 1.13
CA LEU A 37 0.72 5.24 1.72
C LEU A 37 0.65 6.62 2.35
N SER A 38 -0.44 7.34 2.15
CA SER A 38 -0.65 8.65 2.74
C SER A 38 -2.13 8.90 3.03
N ILE A 39 -2.38 9.65 4.09
CA ILE A 39 -3.68 10.25 4.41
C ILE A 39 -3.65 11.77 4.23
N ASN A 40 -2.56 12.33 3.71
CA ASN A 40 -2.41 13.75 3.46
C ASN A 40 -2.85 14.09 2.03
N TYR A 41 -3.82 15.01 1.91
CA TYR A 41 -4.37 15.45 0.64
C TYR A 41 -3.31 16.01 -0.32
N ASP A 42 -2.28 16.69 0.19
CA ASP A 42 -1.22 17.28 -0.62
C ASP A 42 -0.42 16.25 -1.41
N THR A 43 -0.45 14.98 -0.99
CA THR A 43 0.23 13.89 -1.69
C THR A 43 -0.56 13.30 -2.86
N LEU A 44 -1.81 13.72 -3.05
CA LEU A 44 -2.58 13.32 -4.23
C LEU A 44 -1.98 13.92 -5.49
N PRO A 45 -1.93 13.16 -6.60
CA PRO A 45 -1.60 13.72 -7.92
C PRO A 45 -2.53 14.89 -8.30
N GLU A 46 -2.00 15.91 -8.97
CA GLU A 46 -2.78 17.09 -9.33
C GLU A 46 -3.96 16.77 -10.23
N GLU A 47 -3.79 15.82 -11.16
CA GLU A 47 -4.86 15.32 -12.03
C GLU A 47 -6.02 14.68 -11.25
N ILE A 48 -5.76 14.16 -10.06
CA ILE A 48 -6.79 13.59 -9.18
C ILE A 48 -7.48 14.70 -8.39
N LYS A 49 -6.73 15.69 -7.91
CA LYS A 49 -7.29 16.82 -7.16
C LYS A 49 -8.33 17.61 -7.97
N VAL A 50 -8.09 17.81 -9.28
CA VAL A 50 -9.03 18.52 -10.15
C VAL A 50 -10.34 17.75 -10.40
N THR A 51 -10.38 16.45 -10.14
CA THR A 51 -11.61 15.64 -10.25
C THR A 51 -12.44 15.61 -8.98
N GLU A 52 -12.05 16.35 -7.93
CA GLU A 52 -12.67 16.34 -6.60
C GLU A 52 -12.61 14.97 -5.88
N LYS A 53 -11.93 13.97 -6.45
CA LYS A 53 -11.70 12.70 -5.80
C LYS A 53 -10.73 12.88 -4.63
N ARG A 54 -11.01 12.18 -3.53
CA ARG A 54 -10.19 12.19 -2.31
C ARG A 54 -9.42 10.91 -2.06
N THR A 55 -9.60 9.94 -2.95
CA THR A 55 -8.95 8.64 -2.85
C THR A 55 -8.27 8.33 -4.17
N TYR A 56 -7.04 7.89 -4.07
CA TYR A 56 -6.26 7.42 -5.21
C TYR A 56 -5.52 6.14 -4.84
N ARG A 57 -5.72 5.10 -5.63
CA ARG A 57 -5.04 3.82 -5.48
C ARG A 57 -4.58 3.35 -6.84
N SER A 58 -3.29 3.16 -7.00
CA SER A 58 -2.73 2.64 -8.23
C SER A 58 -1.53 1.72 -7.98
N ILE A 59 -1.24 0.91 -8.96
CA ILE A 59 -0.03 0.10 -9.05
C ILE A 59 0.56 0.32 -10.43
N THR A 60 1.84 0.65 -10.51
CA THR A 60 2.58 0.72 -11.77
C THR A 60 3.43 -0.54 -11.93
N ILE A 61 3.24 -1.28 -13.00
CA ILE A 61 3.99 -2.49 -13.34
C ILE A 61 4.66 -2.26 -14.71
N ASP A 62 5.99 -2.33 -14.74
CA ASP A 62 6.78 -2.15 -15.97
C ASP A 62 6.43 -0.88 -16.77
N GLY A 63 6.07 0.20 -16.06
CA GLY A 63 5.72 1.49 -16.64
C GLY A 63 4.24 1.66 -16.99
N GLU A 64 3.42 0.62 -16.88
CA GLU A 64 1.97 0.72 -17.03
C GLU A 64 1.29 0.90 -15.68
N GLU A 65 0.49 1.95 -15.56
CA GLU A 65 -0.29 2.24 -14.36
C GLU A 65 -1.68 1.60 -14.43
N ILE A 66 -2.04 0.91 -13.36
CA ILE A 66 -3.38 0.35 -13.12
C ILE A 66 -3.99 1.11 -11.95
N GLU A 67 -4.93 2.00 -12.23
CA GLU A 67 -5.71 2.71 -11.20
C GLU A 67 -6.93 1.87 -10.83
N PHE A 68 -7.17 1.73 -9.51
CA PHE A 68 -8.27 0.90 -8.98
C PHE A 68 -8.99 1.56 -7.79
N SER A 69 -9.04 2.90 -7.78
CA SER A 69 -9.65 3.67 -6.67
C SER A 69 -11.13 3.40 -6.49
N ASP A 70 -11.85 3.11 -7.58
CA ASP A 70 -13.31 2.91 -7.60
C ASP A 70 -13.74 1.43 -7.46
N GLY A 71 -12.81 0.52 -7.18
CA GLY A 71 -13.09 -0.91 -6.98
C GLY A 71 -13.73 -1.22 -5.61
N PHE A 72 -14.05 -2.50 -5.38
CA PHE A 72 -14.51 -3.02 -4.09
C PHE A 72 -16.01 -2.89 -3.78
N THR A 73 -16.87 -2.71 -4.75
CA THR A 73 -18.32 -2.56 -4.52
C THR A 73 -19.01 -3.86 -4.05
N GLU A 74 -18.53 -5.03 -4.50
CA GLU A 74 -19.16 -6.34 -4.21
C GLU A 74 -18.34 -7.25 -3.28
N LEU A 75 -17.26 -6.74 -2.68
CA LEU A 75 -16.31 -7.54 -1.90
C LEU A 75 -16.98 -8.33 -0.75
N HIS A 76 -17.91 -7.72 -0.04
CA HIS A 76 -18.60 -8.38 1.06
C HIS A 76 -19.50 -9.51 0.57
N THR A 77 -20.25 -9.26 -0.48
CA THR A 77 -21.12 -10.25 -1.11
C THR A 77 -20.33 -11.45 -1.62
N ASP A 78 -19.25 -11.21 -2.31
CA ASP A 78 -18.38 -12.26 -2.84
C ASP A 78 -17.70 -13.04 -1.72
N SER A 79 -17.22 -12.36 -0.68
CA SER A 79 -16.65 -13.03 0.49
C SER A 79 -17.63 -13.96 1.20
N TYR A 80 -18.87 -13.51 1.41
CA TYR A 80 -19.90 -14.36 2.00
C TYR A 80 -20.28 -15.53 1.09
N ARG A 81 -20.35 -15.31 -0.21
CA ARG A 81 -20.60 -16.37 -1.19
C ARG A 81 -19.52 -17.44 -1.14
N ASP A 82 -18.26 -17.05 -1.07
CA ASP A 82 -17.14 -17.97 -0.95
C ASP A 82 -17.16 -18.75 0.37
N ILE A 83 -17.46 -18.10 1.48
CA ILE A 83 -17.60 -18.75 2.78
C ILE A 83 -18.70 -19.81 2.74
N LEU A 84 -19.88 -19.47 2.21
CA LEU A 84 -21.03 -20.38 2.13
C LEU A 84 -20.78 -21.57 1.17
N SER A 85 -19.95 -21.39 0.14
CA SER A 85 -19.55 -22.46 -0.77
C SER A 85 -18.40 -23.33 -0.25
N GLY A 86 -17.88 -23.03 0.96
CA GLY A 86 -16.77 -23.77 1.56
C GLY A 86 -15.37 -23.34 1.08
N ASN A 87 -15.26 -22.30 0.25
CA ASN A 87 -14.02 -21.79 -0.33
C ASN A 87 -13.46 -20.55 0.41
N GLY A 88 -14.03 -20.18 1.54
CA GLY A 88 -13.60 -19.02 2.30
C GLY A 88 -12.15 -19.12 2.78
N PHE A 89 -11.43 -17.99 2.78
CA PHE A 89 -10.05 -17.91 3.25
C PHE A 89 -9.94 -18.15 4.76
N ARG A 90 -8.92 -18.89 5.15
CA ARG A 90 -8.65 -19.22 6.56
C ARG A 90 -7.59 -18.29 7.14
N ILE A 91 -7.50 -18.24 8.48
CA ILE A 91 -6.51 -17.43 9.22
C ILE A 91 -5.08 -17.70 8.75
N GLY A 92 -4.74 -18.95 8.43
CA GLY A 92 -3.41 -19.33 7.93
C GLY A 92 -3.00 -18.60 6.66
N GLU A 93 -3.96 -18.31 5.78
CA GLU A 93 -3.71 -17.61 4.51
C GLU A 93 -3.50 -16.11 4.72
N ALA A 94 -4.16 -15.51 5.71
CA ALA A 94 -3.97 -14.12 6.09
C ALA A 94 -2.66 -13.86 6.86
N ARG A 95 -2.11 -14.89 7.52
CA ARG A 95 -0.94 -14.76 8.42
C ARG A 95 0.24 -14.03 7.77
N LYS A 96 0.59 -14.37 6.55
CA LYS A 96 1.74 -13.76 5.85
C LYS A 96 1.53 -12.26 5.60
N ALA A 97 0.32 -11.86 5.24
CA ALA A 97 -0.01 -10.46 5.02
C ALA A 97 0.03 -9.67 6.34
N ILE A 98 -0.53 -10.25 7.41
CA ILE A 98 -0.50 -9.65 8.75
C ILE A 98 0.94 -9.52 9.26
N GLN A 99 1.77 -10.54 9.08
CA GLN A 99 3.19 -10.49 9.45
C GLN A 99 3.93 -9.39 8.70
N THR A 100 3.70 -9.25 7.40
CA THR A 100 4.32 -8.16 6.61
C THR A 100 3.95 -6.78 7.16
N VAL A 101 2.68 -6.55 7.50
CA VAL A 101 2.24 -5.28 8.11
C VAL A 101 2.86 -5.07 9.48
N TYR A 102 2.94 -6.12 10.29
CA TYR A 102 3.60 -6.08 11.59
C TYR A 102 5.08 -5.67 11.46
N ASP A 103 5.80 -6.32 10.55
CA ASP A 103 7.23 -6.06 10.31
C ASP A 103 7.46 -4.62 9.81
N ILE A 104 6.60 -4.12 8.92
CA ILE A 104 6.65 -2.72 8.46
C ILE A 104 6.45 -1.75 9.63
N ARG A 105 5.48 -2.01 10.50
CA ARG A 105 5.15 -1.12 11.62
C ARG A 105 6.22 -1.08 12.71
N HIS A 106 7.02 -2.13 12.83
CA HIS A 106 8.07 -2.24 13.84
C HIS A 106 9.49 -2.02 13.30
N ALA A 107 9.63 -1.78 12.00
CA ALA A 107 10.91 -1.45 11.40
C ALA A 107 11.26 0.03 11.61
N ASP A 108 12.52 0.31 11.94
CA ASP A 108 13.03 1.66 12.03
C ASP A 108 13.20 2.28 10.63
N PRO A 109 12.67 3.50 10.40
CA PRO A 109 12.85 4.17 9.12
C PRO A 109 14.32 4.51 8.85
N ILE A 110 14.81 4.16 7.66
CA ILE A 110 16.20 4.45 7.25
C ILE A 110 16.37 5.77 6.51
N GLY A 111 15.30 6.51 6.27
CA GLY A 111 15.30 7.74 5.46
C GLY A 111 15.30 7.46 3.96
N LEU A 112 15.50 8.51 3.17
CA LEU A 112 15.46 8.44 1.71
C LEU A 112 16.79 7.88 1.14
N LYS A 113 17.01 6.61 1.40
CA LYS A 113 18.19 5.85 0.94
C LYS A 113 17.75 4.63 0.15
N GLY A 114 18.52 4.27 -0.88
CA GLY A 114 18.23 3.10 -1.72
C GLY A 114 16.97 3.24 -2.56
N GLU A 115 16.21 2.19 -2.64
CA GLU A 115 14.98 2.09 -3.43
C GLU A 115 13.78 2.64 -2.66
N TYR A 116 13.47 3.93 -2.81
CA TYR A 116 12.30 4.55 -2.19
C TYR A 116 11.31 5.06 -3.24
N HIS A 117 10.04 5.20 -2.84
CA HIS A 117 8.99 5.70 -3.72
C HIS A 117 9.18 7.20 -4.02
N PRO A 118 9.04 7.67 -5.28
CA PRO A 118 9.22 9.09 -5.64
C PRO A 118 8.37 10.07 -4.83
N PHE A 119 7.18 9.69 -4.43
CA PHE A 119 6.29 10.52 -3.61
C PHE A 119 6.83 10.85 -2.22
N CYS A 120 7.87 10.16 -1.76
CA CYS A 120 8.57 10.54 -0.52
C CYS A 120 9.18 11.95 -0.57
N LYS A 121 9.44 12.47 -1.77
CA LYS A 121 10.03 13.80 -1.99
C LYS A 121 9.00 14.91 -2.10
N VAL A 122 7.71 14.62 -2.13
CA VAL A 122 6.67 15.64 -2.24
C VAL A 122 6.68 16.51 -0.98
N PRO A 123 6.87 17.84 -1.11
CA PRO A 123 6.78 18.75 0.02
C PRO A 123 5.35 18.70 0.61
N LEU A 124 5.26 18.80 1.92
CA LEU A 124 3.96 18.78 2.59
C LEU A 124 3.68 20.08 3.30
N SER A 125 2.43 20.51 3.22
CA SER A 125 1.84 21.44 4.16
C SER A 125 1.60 20.77 5.53
N ASN A 126 1.24 21.56 6.53
CA ASN A 126 0.85 21.01 7.81
C ASN A 126 -0.43 20.17 7.67
N HIS A 127 -0.36 18.90 8.09
CA HIS A 127 -1.54 18.04 8.07
C HIS A 127 -2.60 18.57 9.05
N PRO A 128 -3.90 18.62 8.66
CA PRO A 128 -4.96 19.18 9.51
C PRO A 128 -5.18 18.41 10.82
N PHE A 129 -4.76 17.16 10.88
CA PHE A 129 -4.83 16.32 12.09
C PHE A 129 -3.51 16.28 12.87
N LYS A 130 -2.58 17.17 12.56
CA LYS A 130 -1.36 17.30 13.35
C LYS A 130 -1.72 17.93 14.69
N ILE A 131 -1.70 17.14 15.71
CA ILE A 131 -1.84 17.55 17.09
C ILE A 131 -0.48 18.01 17.63
#